data_a4db251c736f8f4c17907765f6b954a2
#
_entry.id   a4db251c736f8f4c17907765f6b954a2
#
_cell.length_a   1.000
_cell.length_b   1.000
_cell.length_c   1.000
_cell.angle_alpha   90.00
_cell.angle_beta   90.00
_cell.angle_gamma   90.00
#
_symmetry.space_group_name_H-M   'P 1'
#
loop_
_entity.id
_entity.type
_entity.pdbx_description
1 polymer ?
#
loop_
_entity_poly.entity_id
_entity_poly.type
_entity_poly.pdbx_seq_one_letter_code
_entity_poly.pdbx_strand_id
1 'polypeptide(L)'
;MTQTDQQLHLRPGDWVQIRSQAEILCALDENGTFEGLPFMPEMLPFCGERFEVLTRTERSCDPTSPAFMRHIRDTVHLKMLRCDGSCHEGCQSGCLMFWKEAWLKRTSPSGPGASLVSLGVPQASAAPSNGRDRTWLESKVHISAPHGGSEISYRCQATGLKDAGPPLPWWKPAQYLRDLRANHLPLAHLIRTFGYMAITLARRAISGKDYPDVTGKLERTPSERLDLRPGEWITVKSREEIIATLDKTGRNRGLTFEATMLPFCGNRYRVLR
;
A
#
# COMPACT_ATOMS: atom_id res chain seq x y z
N MET A 1 -4.50 -27.88 -18.46
CA MET A 1 -5.68 -27.18 -17.90
C MET A 1 -5.25 -26.68 -16.53
N THR A 2 -4.89 -25.43 -16.44
CA THR A 2 -4.26 -24.79 -15.27
C THR A 2 -5.35 -24.31 -14.32
N GLN A 3 -5.25 -24.71 -13.06
CA GLN A 3 -6.13 -24.36 -11.92
C GLN A 3 -6.09 -22.85 -11.53
N THR A 4 -5.98 -21.96 -12.51
CA THR A 4 -5.70 -20.54 -12.26
C THR A 4 -6.95 -19.65 -12.23
N ASP A 5 -8.16 -20.21 -12.36
CA ASP A 5 -9.36 -19.42 -12.65
C ASP A 5 -10.44 -19.44 -11.53
N GLN A 6 -10.07 -19.72 -10.29
CA GLN A 6 -10.99 -19.51 -9.17
C GLN A 6 -10.63 -18.20 -8.45
N GLN A 7 -11.37 -17.14 -8.78
CA GLN A 7 -11.39 -15.93 -7.95
C GLN A 7 -11.75 -16.35 -6.52
N LEU A 8 -10.83 -16.08 -5.58
CA LEU A 8 -11.01 -16.47 -4.18
C LEU A 8 -12.03 -15.58 -3.46
N HIS A 9 -12.32 -14.39 -4.00
CA HIS A 9 -13.19 -13.39 -3.38
C HIS A 9 -12.86 -13.18 -1.89
N LEU A 10 -11.56 -12.99 -1.61
CA LEU A 10 -11.05 -12.83 -0.25
C LEU A 10 -11.62 -11.59 0.44
N ARG A 11 -11.83 -11.72 1.75
CA ARG A 11 -12.40 -10.68 2.62
C ARG A 11 -11.50 -10.47 3.84
N PRO A 12 -11.58 -9.30 4.50
CA PRO A 12 -10.91 -9.08 5.77
C PRO A 12 -11.21 -10.21 6.77
N GLY A 13 -10.18 -10.74 7.41
CA GLY A 13 -10.28 -11.86 8.34
C GLY A 13 -10.11 -13.25 7.73
N ASP A 14 -10.18 -13.38 6.40
CA ASP A 14 -9.87 -14.66 5.74
C ASP A 14 -8.39 -15.02 5.95
N TRP A 15 -8.12 -16.32 6.13
CA TRP A 15 -6.76 -16.84 6.20
C TRP A 15 -6.33 -17.38 4.85
N VAL A 16 -5.12 -17.02 4.46
CA VAL A 16 -4.50 -17.44 3.20
C VAL A 16 -3.10 -17.94 3.43
N GLN A 17 -2.68 -18.86 2.58
CA GLN A 17 -1.28 -19.26 2.42
C GLN A 17 -0.77 -18.65 1.12
N ILE A 18 0.37 -17.99 1.18
CA ILE A 18 1.08 -17.52 -0.02
C ILE A 18 1.59 -18.76 -0.76
N ARG A 19 1.41 -18.79 -2.08
CA ARG A 19 1.92 -19.89 -2.92
C ARG A 19 3.44 -20.00 -2.81
N SER A 20 3.98 -21.13 -3.21
CA SER A 20 5.43 -21.33 -3.27
C SER A 20 6.08 -20.34 -4.25
N GLN A 21 7.35 -20.04 -4.01
CA GLN A 21 8.15 -19.20 -4.91
C GLN A 21 8.07 -19.70 -6.37
N ALA A 22 8.19 -20.99 -6.59
CA ALA A 22 8.13 -21.60 -7.92
C ALA A 22 6.78 -21.33 -8.60
N GLU A 23 5.64 -21.53 -7.90
CA GLU A 23 4.31 -21.27 -8.45
C GLU A 23 4.15 -19.81 -8.85
N ILE A 24 4.60 -18.87 -7.99
CA ILE A 24 4.48 -17.45 -8.24
C ILE A 24 5.35 -17.02 -9.42
N LEU A 25 6.64 -17.37 -9.39
CA LEU A 25 7.58 -16.98 -10.45
C LEU A 25 7.19 -17.53 -11.82
N CYS A 26 6.58 -18.73 -11.87
CA CYS A 26 6.03 -19.29 -13.11
C CYS A 26 4.82 -18.50 -13.64
N ALA A 27 4.04 -17.89 -12.77
CA ALA A 27 2.85 -17.11 -13.15
C ALA A 27 3.16 -15.67 -13.59
N LEU A 28 4.37 -15.17 -13.32
CA LEU A 28 4.77 -13.82 -13.73
C LEU A 28 5.06 -13.76 -15.23
N ASP A 29 4.88 -12.60 -15.81
CA ASP A 29 5.31 -12.28 -17.17
C ASP A 29 6.84 -12.03 -17.24
N GLU A 30 7.34 -11.67 -18.43
CA GLU A 30 8.76 -11.36 -18.64
C GLU A 30 9.26 -10.13 -17.91
N ASN A 31 8.36 -9.28 -17.47
CA ASN A 31 8.64 -8.06 -16.71
C ASN A 31 8.60 -8.26 -15.18
N GLY A 32 8.39 -9.50 -14.71
CA GLY A 32 8.24 -9.78 -13.28
C GLY A 32 6.90 -9.30 -12.71
N THR A 33 5.87 -9.21 -13.57
CA THR A 33 4.53 -8.75 -13.16
C THR A 33 3.46 -9.80 -13.38
N PHE A 34 2.35 -9.67 -12.66
CA PHE A 34 1.12 -10.39 -12.92
C PHE A 34 0.00 -9.36 -13.11
N GLU A 35 -0.60 -9.36 -14.30
CA GLU A 35 -1.57 -8.32 -14.71
C GLU A 35 -1.03 -6.88 -14.46
N GLY A 36 0.23 -6.65 -14.79
CA GLY A 36 0.90 -5.37 -14.63
C GLY A 36 1.34 -5.02 -13.20
N LEU A 37 0.95 -5.78 -12.18
CA LEU A 37 1.39 -5.58 -10.79
C LEU A 37 2.74 -6.28 -10.56
N PRO A 38 3.82 -5.55 -10.18
CA PRO A 38 5.10 -6.16 -9.89
C PRO A 38 5.04 -7.10 -8.68
N PHE A 39 5.67 -8.27 -8.79
CA PHE A 39 6.02 -9.08 -7.63
C PHE A 39 7.44 -8.70 -7.21
N MET A 40 7.60 -8.30 -5.97
CA MET A 40 8.86 -7.74 -5.48
C MET A 40 9.75 -8.80 -4.85
N PRO A 41 11.08 -8.71 -4.95
CA PRO A 41 12.01 -9.63 -4.29
C PRO A 41 11.81 -9.70 -2.77
N GLU A 42 11.39 -8.59 -2.14
CA GLU A 42 11.06 -8.50 -0.72
C GLU A 42 9.83 -9.34 -0.34
N MET A 43 9.06 -9.81 -1.31
CA MET A 43 7.90 -10.68 -1.09
C MET A 43 8.29 -12.17 -1.02
N LEU A 44 9.44 -12.54 -1.57
CA LEU A 44 9.90 -13.94 -1.61
C LEU A 44 10.01 -14.62 -0.25
N PRO A 45 10.50 -13.97 0.82
CA PRO A 45 10.59 -14.60 2.15
C PRO A 45 9.25 -15.06 2.73
N PHE A 46 8.13 -14.52 2.24
CA PHE A 46 6.79 -14.84 2.71
C PHE A 46 6.13 -15.99 1.94
N CYS A 47 6.77 -16.49 0.86
CA CYS A 47 6.25 -17.61 0.09
C CYS A 47 6.10 -18.88 0.95
N GLY A 48 4.92 -19.52 0.89
CA GLY A 48 4.58 -20.68 1.70
C GLY A 48 4.01 -20.36 3.07
N GLU A 49 4.18 -19.14 3.56
CA GLU A 49 3.71 -18.69 4.86
C GLU A 49 2.21 -18.33 4.86
N ARG A 50 1.61 -18.25 6.06
CA ARG A 50 0.18 -17.99 6.25
C ARG A 50 -0.06 -16.65 6.89
N PHE A 51 -1.03 -15.93 6.34
CA PHE A 51 -1.41 -14.60 6.82
C PHE A 51 -2.92 -14.43 6.81
N GLU A 52 -3.38 -13.51 7.65
CA GLU A 52 -4.76 -13.05 7.63
C GLU A 52 -4.90 -11.87 6.67
N VAL A 53 -5.96 -11.85 5.89
CA VAL A 53 -6.30 -10.71 5.01
C VAL A 53 -6.66 -9.50 5.85
N LEU A 54 -5.95 -8.41 5.64
CA LEU A 54 -6.21 -7.13 6.29
C LEU A 54 -7.40 -6.41 5.64
N THR A 55 -7.36 -6.30 4.31
CA THR A 55 -8.40 -5.61 3.53
C THR A 55 -8.30 -5.99 2.06
N ARG A 56 -9.44 -5.94 1.36
CA ARG A 56 -9.48 -5.99 -0.10
C ARG A 56 -9.14 -4.61 -0.65
N THR A 57 -8.21 -4.54 -1.60
CA THR A 57 -7.62 -3.27 -2.04
C THR A 57 -7.69 -3.08 -3.55
N GLU A 58 -8.89 -3.26 -4.12
CA GLU A 58 -9.10 -3.08 -5.57
C GLU A 58 -9.11 -1.60 -6.00
N ARG A 59 -9.19 -0.68 -5.06
CA ARG A 59 -9.15 0.75 -5.29
C ARG A 59 -7.99 1.37 -4.53
N SER A 60 -6.97 1.82 -5.25
CA SER A 60 -5.77 2.41 -4.66
C SER A 60 -5.41 3.74 -5.29
N CYS A 61 -4.83 4.63 -4.48
CA CYS A 61 -4.22 5.86 -4.98
C CYS A 61 -3.01 5.52 -5.85
N ASP A 62 -2.90 6.22 -6.96
CA ASP A 62 -1.69 6.20 -7.79
C ASP A 62 -0.78 7.34 -7.33
N PRO A 63 0.36 7.05 -6.68
CA PRO A 63 1.25 8.11 -6.21
C PRO A 63 1.91 8.89 -7.36
N THR A 64 1.92 8.32 -8.56
CA THR A 64 2.48 8.98 -9.76
C THR A 64 1.47 9.87 -10.46
N SER A 65 0.17 9.69 -10.18
CA SER A 65 -0.94 10.46 -10.75
C SER A 65 -2.05 10.64 -9.72
N PRO A 66 -1.89 11.55 -8.75
CA PRO A 66 -2.81 11.68 -7.62
C PRO A 66 -4.23 12.10 -8.00
N ALA A 67 -4.47 12.52 -9.25
CA ALA A 67 -5.80 12.85 -9.75
C ALA A 67 -6.72 11.64 -9.92
N PHE A 68 -6.17 10.41 -9.96
CA PHE A 68 -6.94 9.21 -10.25
C PHE A 68 -6.63 8.09 -9.25
N MET A 69 -7.71 7.40 -8.85
CA MET A 69 -7.60 6.07 -8.25
C MET A 69 -7.35 5.05 -9.36
N ARG A 70 -6.74 3.92 -9.02
CA ARG A 70 -6.56 2.77 -9.92
C ARG A 70 -7.44 1.61 -9.46
N HIS A 71 -7.97 0.87 -10.43
CA HIS A 71 -8.70 -0.36 -10.18
C HIS A 71 -7.78 -1.57 -10.37
N ILE A 72 -7.28 -2.12 -9.28
CA ILE A 72 -6.39 -3.29 -9.27
C ILE A 72 -7.22 -4.50 -8.88
N ARG A 73 -7.60 -5.32 -9.86
CA ARG A 73 -8.50 -6.46 -9.65
C ARG A 73 -7.88 -7.51 -8.74
N ASP A 74 -8.73 -8.20 -7.97
CA ASP A 74 -8.40 -9.39 -7.20
C ASP A 74 -7.14 -9.24 -6.35
N THR A 75 -7.10 -8.14 -5.58
CA THR A 75 -5.93 -7.75 -4.80
C THR A 75 -6.32 -7.48 -3.36
N VAL A 76 -5.47 -7.93 -2.44
CA VAL A 76 -5.63 -7.75 -0.99
C VAL A 76 -4.33 -7.24 -0.37
N HIS A 77 -4.44 -6.63 0.82
CA HIS A 77 -3.34 -6.47 1.76
C HIS A 77 -3.41 -7.57 2.81
N LEU A 78 -2.25 -8.10 3.20
CA LEU A 78 -2.12 -9.05 4.30
C LEU A 78 -1.62 -8.35 5.55
N LYS A 79 -2.07 -8.80 6.73
CA LYS A 79 -1.66 -8.23 8.01
C LYS A 79 -0.15 -8.34 8.19
N MET A 80 0.44 -7.31 8.76
CA MET A 80 1.85 -7.21 9.13
C MET A 80 2.85 -7.20 7.96
N LEU A 81 2.43 -7.38 6.72
CA LEU A 81 3.34 -7.40 5.56
C LEU A 81 3.54 -6.00 4.98
N ARG A 82 4.76 -5.50 5.14
CA ARG A 82 5.20 -4.22 4.59
C ARG A 82 6.50 -4.38 3.82
N CYS A 83 6.65 -3.59 2.78
CA CYS A 83 7.89 -3.47 2.04
C CYS A 83 8.99 -2.89 2.95
N ASP A 84 10.14 -3.53 2.98
CA ASP A 84 11.32 -3.08 3.72
C ASP A 84 12.28 -2.23 2.88
N GLY A 85 12.03 -2.16 1.57
CA GLY A 85 12.81 -1.38 0.63
C GLY A 85 14.17 -1.96 0.28
N SER A 86 14.49 -3.19 0.69
CA SER A 86 15.83 -3.77 0.56
C SER A 86 16.32 -3.88 -0.89
N CYS A 87 15.42 -4.05 -1.86
CA CYS A 87 15.76 -4.17 -3.28
C CYS A 87 15.62 -2.85 -4.06
N HIS A 88 15.35 -1.74 -3.40
CA HIS A 88 15.28 -0.41 -4.01
C HIS A 88 15.82 0.67 -3.06
N GLU A 89 17.13 0.62 -2.86
CA GLU A 89 17.95 1.59 -2.10
C GLU A 89 17.53 1.82 -0.65
N GLY A 90 16.93 0.84 0.01
CA GLY A 90 16.51 0.98 1.40
C GLY A 90 15.38 1.99 1.58
N CYS A 91 14.43 2.03 0.65
CA CYS A 91 13.25 2.88 0.74
C CYS A 91 12.52 2.69 2.08
N GLN A 92 12.33 3.78 2.82
CA GLN A 92 11.76 3.77 4.17
C GLN A 92 10.25 4.01 4.20
N SER A 93 9.56 4.03 3.07
CA SER A 93 8.12 4.30 3.01
C SER A 93 7.26 3.25 3.73
N GLY A 94 7.78 2.01 3.86
CA GLY A 94 7.07 0.93 4.58
C GLY A 94 5.69 0.63 4.01
N CYS A 95 5.55 0.68 2.68
CA CYS A 95 4.29 0.48 1.99
C CYS A 95 3.66 -0.88 2.32
N LEU A 96 2.33 -0.94 2.44
CA LEU A 96 1.62 -2.20 2.45
C LEU A 96 1.80 -2.89 1.10
N MET A 97 2.17 -4.18 1.13
CA MET A 97 2.34 -4.97 -0.09
C MET A 97 0.99 -5.38 -0.65
N PHE A 98 0.85 -5.25 -1.97
CA PHE A 98 -0.31 -5.73 -2.70
C PHE A 98 -0.12 -7.21 -3.07
N TRP A 99 -1.12 -8.03 -2.76
CA TRP A 99 -1.11 -9.47 -3.05
C TRP A 99 -2.25 -9.81 -3.99
N LYS A 100 -1.94 -10.31 -5.18
CA LYS A 100 -2.94 -10.85 -6.10
C LYS A 100 -3.52 -12.15 -5.55
N GLU A 101 -4.84 -12.36 -5.66
CA GLU A 101 -5.48 -13.63 -5.26
C GLU A 101 -4.85 -14.85 -5.96
N ALA A 102 -4.36 -14.66 -7.19
CA ALA A 102 -3.64 -15.70 -7.93
C ALA A 102 -2.37 -16.21 -7.23
N TRP A 103 -1.77 -15.40 -6.35
CA TRP A 103 -0.58 -15.77 -5.56
C TRP A 103 -0.94 -16.43 -4.23
N LEU A 104 -2.23 -16.62 -3.94
CA LEU A 104 -2.72 -17.05 -2.64
C LEU A 104 -3.52 -18.35 -2.77
N LYS A 105 -3.62 -19.08 -1.65
CA LYS A 105 -4.52 -20.24 -1.46
C LYS A 105 -5.30 -19.98 -0.18
N ARG A 106 -6.63 -20.17 -0.20
CA ARG A 106 -7.42 -20.10 1.02
C ARG A 106 -7.01 -21.19 2.00
N THR A 107 -6.88 -20.87 3.26
CA THR A 107 -6.52 -21.81 4.33
C THR A 107 -7.34 -21.54 5.59
N SER A 108 -7.20 -22.38 6.60
CA SER A 108 -7.79 -22.15 7.92
C SER A 108 -6.75 -21.58 8.91
N PRO A 109 -7.20 -20.89 9.96
CA PRO A 109 -6.31 -20.40 11.01
C PRO A 109 -5.60 -21.52 11.79
N SER A 110 -6.22 -22.70 11.84
CA SER A 110 -5.73 -23.86 12.61
C SER A 110 -4.93 -24.80 11.71
N GLY A 111 -3.64 -24.54 11.52
CA GLY A 111 -2.74 -25.46 10.81
C GLY A 111 -1.29 -25.25 11.27
N PRO A 112 -0.40 -26.27 11.12
CA PRO A 112 1.02 -26.09 11.43
C PRO A 112 1.57 -24.95 10.58
N GLY A 113 2.05 -23.88 11.21
CA GLY A 113 2.55 -22.65 10.55
C GLY A 113 1.90 -21.35 11.04
N ALA A 114 0.88 -21.39 11.92
CA ALA A 114 0.36 -20.20 12.60
C ALA A 114 1.30 -19.79 13.75
N SER A 115 2.60 -19.69 13.48
CA SER A 115 3.56 -19.17 14.45
C SER A 115 3.78 -17.68 14.17
N LEU A 116 3.69 -16.88 15.21
CA LEU A 116 4.13 -15.49 15.25
C LEU A 116 5.52 -15.42 14.61
N VAL A 117 5.66 -14.54 13.63
CA VAL A 117 6.87 -14.18 12.90
C VAL A 117 8.15 -14.66 13.60
N SER A 118 8.55 -15.90 13.34
CA SER A 118 9.93 -16.29 13.51
C SER A 118 10.64 -15.67 12.31
N LEU A 119 11.55 -14.74 12.56
CA LEU A 119 12.52 -14.27 11.57
C LEU A 119 13.48 -15.45 11.29
N GLY A 120 12.95 -16.51 10.73
CA GLY A 120 13.64 -17.76 10.41
C GLY A 120 14.06 -17.77 8.96
N VAL A 121 15.29 -18.19 8.77
CA VAL A 121 15.97 -18.48 7.51
C VAL A 121 15.00 -19.06 6.46
N PRO A 122 14.96 -18.52 5.23
CA PRO A 122 14.11 -19.02 4.18
C PRO A 122 14.37 -20.52 3.95
N GLN A 123 13.36 -21.35 4.13
CA GLN A 123 13.45 -22.74 3.65
C GLN A 123 13.61 -22.68 2.13
N ALA A 124 14.72 -23.19 1.65
CA ALA A 124 15.01 -23.33 0.24
C ALA A 124 13.91 -24.22 -0.40
N SER A 125 12.91 -23.58 -0.96
CA SER A 125 11.91 -24.22 -1.81
C SER A 125 12.59 -24.66 -3.09
N ALA A 126 12.17 -25.83 -3.64
CA ALA A 126 12.71 -26.40 -4.85
C ALA A 126 12.90 -25.33 -5.95
N ALA A 127 14.02 -25.43 -6.67
CA ALA A 127 14.38 -24.48 -7.74
C ALA A 127 13.22 -24.33 -8.75
N PRO A 128 12.87 -23.10 -9.17
CA PRO A 128 11.82 -22.88 -10.14
C PRO A 128 12.17 -23.57 -11.46
N SER A 129 11.20 -24.28 -12.04
CA SER A 129 11.39 -25.10 -13.25
C SER A 129 11.66 -24.30 -14.53
N ASN A 130 11.56 -22.95 -14.48
CA ASN A 130 11.69 -22.07 -15.64
C ASN A 130 12.91 -21.14 -15.61
N GLY A 131 13.89 -21.40 -14.74
CA GLY A 131 15.10 -20.60 -14.60
C GLY A 131 14.88 -19.20 -13.99
N ARG A 132 13.67 -18.89 -13.52
CA ARG A 132 13.34 -17.63 -12.85
C ARG A 132 13.62 -17.78 -11.36
N ASP A 133 14.54 -16.99 -10.85
CA ASP A 133 14.97 -16.97 -9.45
C ASP A 133 14.91 -15.55 -8.86
N ARG A 134 15.43 -15.40 -7.68
CA ARG A 134 15.55 -14.11 -7.02
C ARG A 134 16.36 -13.11 -7.85
N THR A 135 17.48 -13.54 -8.43
CA THR A 135 18.36 -12.67 -9.23
C THR A 135 17.66 -12.17 -10.50
N TRP A 136 16.91 -13.08 -11.16
CA TRP A 136 16.05 -12.70 -12.28
C TRP A 136 15.03 -11.63 -11.85
N LEU A 137 14.35 -11.81 -10.72
CA LEU A 137 13.34 -10.87 -10.23
C LEU A 137 13.97 -9.51 -9.86
N GLU A 138 15.13 -9.50 -9.20
CA GLU A 138 15.88 -8.28 -8.88
C GLU A 138 16.25 -7.49 -10.16
N SER A 139 16.61 -8.19 -11.23
CA SER A 139 16.87 -7.55 -12.53
C SER A 139 15.65 -6.82 -13.13
N LYS A 140 14.43 -7.16 -12.70
CA LYS A 140 13.18 -6.52 -13.16
C LYS A 140 12.78 -5.31 -12.32
N VAL A 141 13.35 -5.17 -11.14
CA VAL A 141 13.15 -3.99 -10.27
C VAL A 141 13.97 -2.80 -10.76
N HIS A 142 15.15 -3.04 -11.28
CA HIS A 142 16.04 -1.99 -11.79
C HIS A 142 15.62 -1.55 -13.20
N ILE A 143 15.28 -0.28 -13.36
CA ILE A 143 14.93 0.31 -14.66
C ILE A 143 16.05 1.28 -15.03
N SER A 144 16.73 1.05 -16.14
CA SER A 144 17.66 2.03 -16.70
C SER A 144 16.89 3.29 -17.11
N ALA A 145 17.39 4.47 -16.74
CA ALA A 145 16.77 5.73 -17.11
C ALA A 145 16.67 5.86 -18.63
N PRO A 146 15.49 6.21 -19.20
CA PRO A 146 15.30 6.26 -20.67
C PRO A 146 16.16 7.28 -21.41
N HIS A 147 16.89 8.17 -20.71
CA HIS A 147 17.63 9.29 -21.30
C HIS A 147 19.10 9.38 -20.89
N GLY A 148 19.73 8.24 -20.57
CA GLY A 148 21.21 8.22 -20.35
C GLY A 148 21.69 8.98 -19.10
N GLY A 149 20.79 9.31 -18.18
CA GLY A 149 21.15 9.84 -16.86
C GLY A 149 21.71 8.73 -15.96
N SER A 150 22.66 9.08 -15.09
CA SER A 150 23.23 8.15 -14.12
C SER A 150 22.27 7.77 -12.97
N GLU A 151 21.01 8.24 -12.98
CA GLU A 151 20.02 7.90 -11.96
C GLU A 151 19.41 6.54 -12.26
N ILE A 152 19.64 5.61 -11.34
CA ILE A 152 18.96 4.32 -11.32
C ILE A 152 17.52 4.57 -10.90
N SER A 153 16.57 4.17 -11.75
CA SER A 153 15.15 4.20 -11.42
C SER A 153 14.69 2.82 -10.97
N TYR A 154 13.86 2.77 -9.95
CA TYR A 154 13.34 1.51 -9.41
C TYR A 154 11.87 1.35 -9.73
N ARG A 155 11.50 0.15 -10.14
CA ARG A 155 10.11 -0.26 -10.28
C ARG A 155 9.68 -0.96 -9.00
N CYS A 156 8.73 -0.40 -8.30
CA CYS A 156 8.10 -1.05 -7.15
C CYS A 156 6.57 -1.11 -7.33
N GLN A 157 5.87 -1.77 -6.42
CA GLN A 157 4.41 -1.87 -6.53
C GLN A 157 3.75 -0.49 -6.54
N ALA A 158 4.23 0.47 -5.73
CA ALA A 158 3.67 1.81 -5.69
C ALA A 158 3.82 2.55 -7.03
N THR A 159 5.01 2.51 -7.65
CA THR A 159 5.27 3.17 -8.95
C THR A 159 4.67 2.41 -10.13
N GLY A 160 4.46 1.09 -9.99
CA GLY A 160 3.87 0.21 -10.99
C GLY A 160 2.34 0.18 -11.00
N LEU A 161 1.65 0.85 -10.07
CA LEU A 161 0.18 0.84 -10.00
C LEU A 161 -0.49 1.34 -11.28
N LYS A 162 0.14 2.26 -12.00
CA LYS A 162 -0.35 2.78 -13.27
C LYS A 162 -0.52 1.68 -14.34
N ASP A 163 0.32 0.64 -14.29
CA ASP A 163 0.32 -0.49 -15.24
C ASP A 163 -0.59 -1.64 -14.74
N ALA A 164 -0.88 -1.68 -13.44
CA ALA A 164 -1.66 -2.74 -12.79
C ALA A 164 -3.17 -2.61 -12.95
N GLY A 165 -3.66 -1.48 -13.47
CA GLY A 165 -5.08 -1.32 -13.70
C GLY A 165 -5.48 0.04 -14.26
N PRO A 166 -6.69 0.12 -14.86
CA PRO A 166 -7.19 1.35 -15.45
C PRO A 166 -7.49 2.42 -14.38
N PRO A 167 -7.48 3.70 -14.78
CA PRO A 167 -7.93 4.77 -13.92
C PRO A 167 -9.40 4.56 -13.51
N LEU A 168 -9.71 4.83 -12.26
CA LEU A 168 -11.04 4.63 -11.69
C LEU A 168 -11.67 5.99 -11.36
N PRO A 169 -12.58 6.49 -12.22
CA PRO A 169 -13.23 7.77 -12.00
C PRO A 169 -14.09 7.75 -10.71
N TRP A 170 -13.95 8.79 -9.88
CA TRP A 170 -14.63 8.89 -8.59
C TRP A 170 -16.17 8.89 -8.67
N TRP A 171 -16.72 9.30 -9.82
CA TRP A 171 -18.19 9.39 -10.03
C TRP A 171 -18.86 8.04 -10.36
N LYS A 172 -18.12 6.94 -10.54
CA LYS A 172 -18.71 5.62 -10.78
C LYS A 172 -19.22 5.01 -9.45
N PRO A 173 -20.55 4.89 -9.20
CA PRO A 173 -21.07 4.47 -7.91
C PRO A 173 -20.79 2.99 -7.59
N ALA A 174 -20.66 2.14 -8.62
CA ALA A 174 -20.43 0.70 -8.46
C ALA A 174 -19.17 0.36 -7.65
N GLN A 175 -18.13 1.23 -7.67
CA GLN A 175 -16.91 1.02 -6.89
C GLN A 175 -17.19 1.07 -5.38
N TYR A 176 -18.01 2.00 -4.94
CA TYR A 176 -18.34 2.17 -3.52
C TYR A 176 -19.20 1.03 -2.98
N LEU A 177 -20.13 0.53 -3.81
CA LEU A 177 -20.93 -0.65 -3.45
C LEU A 177 -20.07 -1.91 -3.36
N ARG A 178 -19.07 -2.05 -4.24
CA ARG A 178 -18.10 -3.16 -4.14
C ARG A 178 -17.28 -3.07 -2.87
N ASP A 179 -16.75 -1.88 -2.53
CA ASP A 179 -15.98 -1.68 -1.30
C ASP A 179 -16.78 -2.03 -0.04
N LEU A 180 -18.04 -1.62 0.03
CA LEU A 180 -18.93 -1.96 1.16
C LEU A 180 -19.08 -3.48 1.31
N ARG A 181 -19.34 -4.19 0.20
CA ARG A 181 -19.53 -5.63 0.20
C ARG A 181 -18.24 -6.40 0.48
N ALA A 182 -17.14 -5.95 -0.13
CA ALA A 182 -15.86 -6.64 -0.06
C ALA A 182 -15.17 -6.48 1.30
N ASN A 183 -15.29 -5.30 1.92
CA ASN A 183 -14.60 -4.98 3.16
C ASN A 183 -15.52 -4.92 4.39
N HIS A 184 -16.78 -5.36 4.26
CA HIS A 184 -17.77 -5.33 5.34
C HIS A 184 -17.94 -3.94 5.98
N LEU A 185 -17.77 -2.88 5.20
CA LEU A 185 -17.93 -1.52 5.70
C LEU A 185 -19.42 -1.22 5.96
N PRO A 186 -19.75 -0.56 7.08
CA PRO A 186 -21.14 -0.17 7.33
C PRO A 186 -21.58 0.92 6.35
N LEU A 187 -22.85 0.92 5.96
CA LEU A 187 -23.43 1.94 5.08
C LEU A 187 -23.21 3.37 5.61
N ALA A 188 -23.20 3.53 6.94
CA ALA A 188 -22.87 4.80 7.60
C ALA A 188 -21.49 5.36 7.19
N HIS A 189 -20.52 4.48 6.90
CA HIS A 189 -19.21 4.91 6.41
C HIS A 189 -19.33 5.58 5.04
N LEU A 190 -20.13 5.03 4.13
CA LEU A 190 -20.38 5.60 2.82
C LEU A 190 -21.08 6.97 2.91
N ILE A 191 -22.15 7.04 3.72
CA ILE A 191 -22.91 8.28 3.96
C ILE A 191 -21.98 9.36 4.52
N ARG A 192 -21.14 9.03 5.50
CA ARG A 192 -20.15 9.96 6.08
C ARG A 192 -19.13 10.43 5.02
N THR A 193 -18.64 9.50 4.19
CA THR A 193 -17.64 9.83 3.14
C THR A 193 -18.23 10.77 2.09
N PHE A 194 -19.44 10.50 1.60
CA PHE A 194 -20.11 11.36 0.63
C PHE A 194 -20.54 12.69 1.24
N GLY A 195 -21.03 12.68 2.48
CA GLY A 195 -21.33 13.91 3.21
C GLY A 195 -20.10 14.82 3.37
N TYR A 196 -18.98 14.22 3.76
CA TYR A 196 -17.69 14.92 3.84
C TYR A 196 -17.25 15.49 2.48
N MET A 197 -17.36 14.70 1.42
CA MET A 197 -17.03 15.15 0.07
C MET A 197 -17.94 16.29 -0.40
N ALA A 198 -19.24 16.22 -0.13
CA ALA A 198 -20.20 17.28 -0.48
C ALA A 198 -19.88 18.57 0.26
N ILE A 199 -19.59 18.50 1.58
CA ILE A 199 -19.19 19.68 2.38
C ILE A 199 -17.88 20.27 1.84
N THR A 200 -16.90 19.43 1.50
CA THR A 200 -15.61 19.89 0.94
C THR A 200 -15.82 20.61 -0.39
N LEU A 201 -16.61 20.05 -1.30
CA LEU A 201 -16.92 20.66 -2.60
C LEU A 201 -17.66 21.99 -2.43
N ALA A 202 -18.66 22.05 -1.54
CA ALA A 202 -19.42 23.27 -1.26
C ALA A 202 -18.51 24.37 -0.68
N ARG A 203 -17.66 24.02 0.29
CA ARG A 203 -16.71 24.98 0.88
C ARG A 203 -15.68 25.47 -0.14
N ARG A 204 -15.17 24.56 -0.96
CA ARG A 204 -14.22 24.92 -2.02
C ARG A 204 -14.83 25.89 -3.03
N ALA A 205 -16.10 25.68 -3.39
CA ALA A 205 -16.83 26.58 -4.28
C ALA A 205 -17.07 27.97 -3.66
N ILE A 206 -17.33 28.05 -2.35
CA ILE A 206 -17.66 29.31 -1.66
C ILE A 206 -16.41 30.07 -1.18
N SER A 207 -15.43 29.37 -0.61
CA SER A 207 -14.29 29.98 0.08
C SER A 207 -12.91 29.63 -0.50
N GLY A 208 -12.85 28.78 -1.54
CA GLY A 208 -11.61 28.28 -2.11
C GLY A 208 -10.82 27.32 -1.19
N LYS A 209 -11.38 26.92 -0.04
CA LYS A 209 -10.72 26.12 0.98
C LYS A 209 -11.35 24.75 1.12
N ASP A 210 -10.54 23.73 1.38
CA ASP A 210 -11.02 22.39 1.68
C ASP A 210 -11.57 22.28 3.12
N TYR A 211 -12.27 21.19 3.41
CA TYR A 211 -12.77 20.87 4.73
C TYR A 211 -12.24 19.52 5.21
N PRO A 212 -11.80 19.42 6.47
CA PRO A 212 -11.47 20.53 7.39
C PRO A 212 -10.25 21.31 6.89
N ASP A 213 -10.24 22.62 7.19
CA ASP A 213 -9.08 23.46 6.86
C ASP A 213 -7.88 23.04 7.72
N VAL A 214 -6.84 22.56 7.07
CA VAL A 214 -5.56 22.17 7.69
C VAL A 214 -4.41 23.01 7.15
N THR A 215 -4.70 24.22 6.68
CA THR A 215 -3.70 25.19 6.23
C THR A 215 -3.16 26.02 7.40
N GLY A 216 -1.86 26.28 7.38
CA GLY A 216 -1.19 27.14 8.34
C GLY A 216 -1.03 28.58 7.83
N LYS A 217 -0.16 29.34 8.50
CA LYS A 217 0.11 30.74 8.17
C LYS A 217 1.59 31.02 7.91
N LEU A 218 2.45 30.02 8.09
CA LEU A 218 3.91 30.23 8.02
C LEU A 218 4.37 30.44 6.58
N GLU A 219 5.36 31.27 6.39
CA GLU A 219 6.11 31.41 5.14
C GLU A 219 7.31 30.44 5.13
N ARG A 220 7.90 30.18 6.30
CA ARG A 220 8.94 29.17 6.51
C ARG A 220 8.54 28.26 7.66
N THR A 221 8.57 26.98 7.41
CA THR A 221 8.17 25.97 8.39
C THR A 221 9.36 25.57 9.28
N PRO A 222 9.12 25.20 10.56
CA PRO A 222 10.19 24.86 11.49
C PRO A 222 10.97 23.63 11.04
N SER A 223 12.25 23.57 11.42
CA SER A 223 13.19 22.50 11.06
C SER A 223 13.61 21.64 12.25
N GLU A 224 12.77 21.54 13.27
CA GLU A 224 13.02 20.71 14.45
C GLU A 224 13.26 19.23 14.05
N ARG A 225 14.27 18.61 14.65
CA ARG A 225 14.55 17.19 14.56
C ARG A 225 14.47 16.59 15.95
N LEU A 226 13.80 15.46 16.06
CA LEU A 226 13.63 14.73 17.32
C LEU A 226 14.59 13.53 17.43
N ASP A 227 15.31 13.18 16.34
CA ASP A 227 16.23 12.04 16.24
C ASP A 227 15.64 10.75 16.84
N LEU A 228 14.38 10.48 16.48
CA LEU A 228 13.59 9.38 17.00
C LEU A 228 14.19 8.03 16.65
N ARG A 229 14.15 7.10 17.62
CA ARG A 229 14.64 5.73 17.46
C ARG A 229 13.49 4.72 17.48
N PRO A 230 13.65 3.57 16.80
CA PRO A 230 12.68 2.50 16.86
C PRO A 230 12.40 2.08 18.32
N GLY A 231 11.14 1.91 18.65
CA GLY A 231 10.71 1.54 19.99
C GLY A 231 10.38 2.70 20.94
N GLU A 232 10.80 3.92 20.63
CA GLU A 232 10.46 5.11 21.43
C GLU A 232 8.96 5.43 21.39
N TRP A 233 8.45 5.94 22.52
CA TRP A 233 7.09 6.44 22.61
C TRP A 233 7.06 7.94 22.30
N ILE A 234 6.16 8.32 21.41
CA ILE A 234 5.91 9.71 21.04
C ILE A 234 4.45 10.07 21.29
N THR A 235 4.21 11.35 21.56
CA THR A 235 2.88 11.94 21.49
C THR A 235 2.80 12.80 20.24
N VAL A 236 1.84 12.51 19.36
CA VAL A 236 1.59 13.37 18.19
C VAL A 236 1.06 14.71 18.69
N LYS A 237 1.60 15.82 18.20
CA LYS A 237 1.14 17.17 18.53
C LYS A 237 -0.38 17.30 18.31
N SER A 238 -1.03 18.17 19.05
CA SER A 238 -2.45 18.49 18.84
C SER A 238 -2.67 19.05 17.42
N ARG A 239 -3.93 19.07 16.97
CA ARG A 239 -4.29 19.66 15.68
C ARG A 239 -3.80 21.10 15.55
N GLU A 240 -4.03 21.90 16.59
CA GLU A 240 -3.68 23.32 16.66
C GLU A 240 -2.16 23.52 16.58
N GLU A 241 -1.40 22.73 17.32
CA GLU A 241 0.06 22.74 17.28
C GLU A 241 0.61 22.34 15.92
N ILE A 242 0.02 21.33 15.26
CA ILE A 242 0.42 20.93 13.91
C ILE A 242 0.12 22.05 12.92
N ILE A 243 -1.09 22.59 12.91
CA ILE A 243 -1.47 23.70 12.02
C ILE A 243 -0.53 24.90 12.20
N ALA A 244 -0.08 25.18 13.43
CA ALA A 244 0.89 26.23 13.71
C ALA A 244 2.27 25.98 13.06
N THR A 245 2.59 24.76 12.65
CA THR A 245 3.84 24.41 11.94
C THR A 245 3.69 24.38 10.41
N LEU A 246 2.50 24.60 9.87
CA LEU A 246 2.23 24.48 8.44
C LEU A 246 2.30 25.82 7.71
N ASP A 247 2.63 25.77 6.44
CA ASP A 247 2.52 26.91 5.53
C ASP A 247 1.07 27.11 5.02
N LYS A 248 0.89 28.13 4.17
CA LYS A 248 -0.41 28.48 3.57
C LYS A 248 -0.98 27.37 2.67
N THR A 249 -0.18 26.37 2.27
CA THR A 249 -0.58 25.22 1.44
C THR A 249 -0.81 23.94 2.25
N GLY A 250 -0.72 24.01 3.59
CA GLY A 250 -0.88 22.86 4.46
C GLY A 250 0.34 21.92 4.50
N ARG A 251 1.53 22.47 4.22
CA ARG A 251 2.77 21.68 4.19
C ARG A 251 3.75 22.11 5.28
N ASN A 252 4.53 21.14 5.74
CA ASN A 252 5.74 21.38 6.52
C ASN A 252 6.92 20.78 5.76
N ARG A 253 7.92 21.62 5.38
CA ARG A 253 9.12 21.23 4.63
C ARG A 253 8.77 20.42 3.36
N GLY A 254 7.70 20.80 2.67
CA GLY A 254 7.23 20.12 1.45
C GLY A 254 6.31 18.93 1.69
N LEU A 255 6.22 18.40 2.92
CA LEU A 255 5.31 17.30 3.27
C LEU A 255 3.92 17.82 3.60
N THR A 256 2.92 17.36 2.89
CA THR A 256 1.51 17.74 3.11
C THR A 256 0.96 17.05 4.36
N PHE A 257 0.28 17.82 5.21
CA PHE A 257 -0.53 17.27 6.29
C PHE A 257 -1.98 17.13 5.80
N GLU A 258 -2.47 15.91 5.76
CA GLU A 258 -3.81 15.62 5.26
C GLU A 258 -4.85 15.54 6.39
N ALA A 259 -6.10 15.86 6.06
CA ALA A 259 -7.22 15.75 6.98
C ALA A 259 -7.41 14.34 7.55
N THR A 260 -7.01 13.31 6.81
CA THR A 260 -7.01 11.90 7.23
C THR A 260 -6.06 11.63 8.41
N MET A 261 -5.10 12.52 8.67
CA MET A 261 -4.16 12.41 9.77
C MET A 261 -4.70 12.99 11.09
N LEU A 262 -5.76 13.79 11.04
CA LEU A 262 -6.35 14.45 12.22
C LEU A 262 -6.74 13.47 13.37
N PRO A 263 -7.29 12.28 13.13
CA PRO A 263 -7.63 11.35 14.20
C PRO A 263 -6.43 10.86 15.04
N PHE A 264 -5.21 11.05 14.53
CA PHE A 264 -3.98 10.64 15.22
C PHE A 264 -3.39 11.74 16.11
N CYS A 265 -3.87 12.99 15.98
CA CYS A 265 -3.40 14.12 16.77
C CYS A 265 -3.70 13.92 18.27
N GLY A 266 -2.76 14.29 19.14
CA GLY A 266 -2.88 14.19 20.59
C GLY A 266 -2.69 12.78 21.16
N ASN A 267 -2.60 11.75 20.34
CA ASN A 267 -2.46 10.37 20.77
C ASN A 267 -0.99 9.93 20.86
N ARG A 268 -0.76 8.86 21.66
CA ARG A 268 0.58 8.27 21.83
C ARG A 268 0.77 7.09 20.88
N TYR A 269 1.93 7.02 20.28
CA TYR A 269 2.34 5.96 19.37
C TYR A 269 3.77 5.54 19.63
N ARG A 270 4.09 4.31 19.24
CA ARG A 270 5.45 3.79 19.28
C ARG A 270 6.09 3.90 17.91
N VAL A 271 7.32 4.43 17.87
CA VAL A 271 8.10 4.51 16.64
C VAL A 271 8.43 3.08 16.19
N LEU A 272 8.09 2.74 14.96
CA LEU A 272 8.26 1.39 14.43
C LEU A 272 9.68 1.19 13.87
N ARG A 273 10.19 2.16 13.11
CA ARG A 273 11.52 2.20 12.48
C ARG A 273 11.97 3.63 12.23
#